data_ad54bef17c93fb3c6181cc296e874759
#
_entry.id   ad54bef17c93fb3c6181cc296e874759
#
_cell.length_a   1.000
_cell.length_b   1.000
_cell.length_c   1.000
_cell.angle_alpha   90.00
_cell.angle_beta   90.00
_cell.angle_gamma   90.00
#
_symmetry.space_group_name_H-M   'P 1'
#
loop_
_entity.id
_entity.type
_entity.pdbx_description
1 polymer ?
#
loop_
_entity_poly.entity_id
_entity_poly.type
_entity_poly.pdbx_seq_one_letter_code
_entity_poly.pdbx_strand_id
1 'polypeptide(L)'
;MLFSNKAIANPEGNFVLHHIADDHEWHFATIGNTHLTLPLPIIIISKDRGLEIFSSNQFLDEKHQRTTYKGYLIDDHNKLISTDKEHTFCDLSITKSIASMMISMVILTLIVIAAAKRYKQNIYAIPRGFWGFLELIICFVRNEIAIPNIGIKMHMRFMPYLLTIFFFIWLNNLMGILP
;
A
#
# COMPACT_ATOMS: atom_id res chain seq x y z
N MET A 1 21.83 -9.66 -41.86
CA MET A 1 21.81 -8.35 -41.17
C MET A 1 20.72 -8.40 -40.13
N LEU A 2 21.11 -8.69 -38.90
CA LEU A 2 20.19 -8.72 -37.75
C LEU A 2 20.27 -7.34 -37.10
N PHE A 3 19.21 -6.55 -37.22
CA PHE A 3 19.06 -5.29 -36.48
C PHE A 3 18.79 -5.62 -35.02
N SER A 4 19.82 -5.55 -34.18
CA SER A 4 19.69 -5.54 -32.73
C SER A 4 19.10 -4.17 -32.35
N ASN A 5 17.78 -4.13 -32.10
CA ASN A 5 17.12 -2.99 -31.48
C ASN A 5 17.55 -2.96 -30.00
N LYS A 6 18.64 -2.24 -29.74
CA LYS A 6 18.97 -1.79 -28.39
C LYS A 6 17.94 -0.70 -28.05
N ALA A 7 16.89 -1.07 -27.34
CA ALA A 7 15.99 -0.11 -26.74
C ALA A 7 16.84 0.81 -25.85
N ILE A 8 16.90 2.08 -26.24
CA ILE A 8 17.53 3.15 -25.45
C ILE A 8 16.66 3.25 -24.20
N ALA A 9 17.14 2.69 -23.09
CA ALA A 9 16.51 2.84 -21.79
C ALA A 9 16.52 4.34 -21.45
N ASN A 10 15.38 5.00 -21.58
CA ASN A 10 15.19 6.38 -21.14
C ASN A 10 15.36 6.41 -19.62
N PRO A 11 16.35 7.14 -19.07
CA PRO A 11 16.59 7.16 -17.62
C PRO A 11 15.37 7.68 -16.84
N GLU A 12 14.56 8.55 -17.45
CA GLU A 12 13.30 9.03 -16.86
C GLU A 12 12.20 7.94 -16.81
N GLY A 13 12.15 7.05 -17.81
CA GLY A 13 11.21 5.92 -17.82
C GLY A 13 11.53 4.89 -16.75
N ASN A 14 12.80 4.64 -16.46
CA ASN A 14 13.23 3.73 -15.41
C ASN A 14 12.88 4.26 -14.01
N PHE A 15 12.99 5.57 -13.80
CA PHE A 15 12.60 6.19 -12.53
C PHE A 15 11.10 6.00 -12.24
N VAL A 16 10.24 6.25 -13.23
CA VAL A 16 8.79 6.09 -13.10
C VAL A 16 8.43 4.61 -12.85
N LEU A 17 9.05 3.68 -13.59
CA LEU A 17 8.81 2.24 -13.42
C LEU A 17 9.25 1.75 -12.03
N HIS A 18 10.37 2.27 -11.50
CA HIS A 18 10.84 1.93 -10.17
C HIS A 18 9.91 2.46 -9.05
N HIS A 19 9.29 3.61 -9.29
CA HIS A 19 8.31 4.19 -8.34
C HIS A 19 6.96 3.46 -8.34
N ILE A 20 6.56 2.88 -9.47
CA ILE A 20 5.29 2.15 -9.61
C ILE A 20 5.46 0.68 -9.21
N ALA A 21 6.68 0.13 -9.32
CA ALA A 21 6.95 -1.25 -8.97
C ALA A 21 6.68 -1.51 -7.48
N ASP A 22 6.03 -2.64 -7.21
CA ASP A 22 5.82 -3.10 -5.84
C ASP A 22 7.16 -3.60 -5.28
N ASP A 23 7.65 -2.94 -4.23
CA ASP A 23 8.97 -3.19 -3.65
C ASP A 23 8.86 -3.70 -2.21
N HIS A 24 9.91 -4.36 -1.73
CA HIS A 24 10.07 -4.79 -0.34
C HIS A 24 10.63 -3.67 0.57
N GLU A 25 10.81 -2.48 0.01
CA GLU A 25 11.24 -1.28 0.70
C GLU A 25 10.32 -0.10 0.40
N TRP A 26 9.98 0.65 1.42
CA TRP A 26 9.24 1.89 1.24
C TRP A 26 10.19 3.08 1.33
N HIS A 27 10.48 3.66 0.17
CA HIS A 27 11.31 4.85 0.05
C HIS A 27 10.43 6.10 0.19
N PHE A 28 10.61 6.86 1.27
CA PHE A 28 9.82 8.08 1.53
C PHE A 28 10.45 9.34 0.95
N ALA A 29 11.76 9.51 1.11
CA ALA A 29 12.47 10.70 0.64
C ALA A 29 13.98 10.46 0.60
N THR A 30 14.66 11.20 -0.29
CA THR A 30 16.11 11.32 -0.30
C THR A 30 16.48 12.72 0.16
N ILE A 31 17.14 12.84 1.32
CA ILE A 31 17.63 14.11 1.86
C ILE A 31 19.15 14.10 1.76
N GLY A 32 19.67 14.78 0.73
CA GLY A 32 21.11 14.76 0.42
C GLY A 32 21.58 13.36 0.01
N ASN A 33 22.51 12.76 0.76
CA ASN A 33 23.01 11.40 0.54
C ASN A 33 22.32 10.34 1.41
N THR A 34 21.31 10.71 2.19
CA THR A 34 20.61 9.78 3.09
C THR A 34 19.25 9.41 2.48
N HIS A 35 19.06 8.12 2.23
CA HIS A 35 17.78 7.56 1.79
C HIS A 35 16.95 7.21 3.02
N LEU A 36 15.78 7.82 3.17
CA LEU A 36 14.82 7.47 4.21
C LEU A 36 13.95 6.33 3.70
N THR A 37 14.38 5.11 3.97
CA THR A 37 13.68 3.88 3.58
C THR A 37 13.16 3.16 4.81
N LEU A 38 11.94 2.64 4.74
CA LEU A 38 11.37 1.74 5.74
C LEU A 38 11.51 0.31 5.23
N PRO A 39 12.37 -0.51 5.86
CA PRO A 39 12.51 -1.91 5.48
C PRO A 39 11.25 -2.67 5.88
N LEU A 40 10.69 -3.43 4.94
CA LEU A 40 9.50 -4.24 5.15
C LEU A 40 9.88 -5.68 5.53
N PRO A 41 9.05 -6.39 6.31
CA PRO A 41 9.31 -7.78 6.67
C PRO A 41 9.08 -8.70 5.48
N ILE A 42 10.07 -9.53 5.18
CA ILE A 42 10.02 -10.62 4.22
C ILE A 42 9.67 -11.88 4.99
N ILE A 43 8.57 -12.52 4.60
CA ILE A 43 8.04 -13.72 5.26
C ILE A 43 8.01 -14.85 4.23
N ILE A 44 8.76 -15.91 4.52
CA ILE A 44 8.91 -17.07 3.64
C ILE A 44 8.45 -18.31 4.37
N ILE A 45 7.68 -19.16 3.70
CA ILE A 45 7.36 -20.50 4.18
C ILE A 45 7.96 -21.51 3.21
N SER A 46 8.93 -22.30 3.67
CA SER A 46 9.52 -23.37 2.91
C SER A 46 9.24 -24.73 3.55
N LYS A 47 9.24 -25.80 2.73
CA LYS A 47 9.02 -27.16 3.24
C LYS A 47 10.19 -27.63 4.11
N ASP A 48 11.40 -27.18 3.80
CA ASP A 48 12.63 -27.70 4.42
C ASP A 48 13.04 -26.91 5.66
N ARG A 49 12.77 -25.59 5.68
CA ARG A 49 13.21 -24.68 6.76
C ARG A 49 12.05 -24.12 7.58
N GLY A 50 10.80 -24.39 7.18
CA GLY A 50 9.60 -23.87 7.85
C GLY A 50 9.37 -22.37 7.60
N LEU A 51 8.91 -21.66 8.62
CA LEU A 51 8.65 -20.22 8.58
C LEU A 51 9.93 -19.44 8.87
N GLU A 52 10.33 -18.60 7.94
CA GLU A 52 11.47 -17.70 8.07
C GLU A 52 10.99 -16.24 7.91
N ILE A 53 11.44 -15.35 8.80
CA ILE A 53 11.11 -13.93 8.78
C ILE A 53 12.40 -13.12 8.77
N PHE A 54 12.53 -12.22 7.79
CA PHE A 54 13.70 -11.35 7.63
C PHE A 54 13.26 -9.90 7.45
N SER A 55 14.18 -8.97 7.70
CA SER A 55 14.02 -7.59 7.25
C SER A 55 14.58 -7.43 5.85
N SER A 56 13.93 -6.68 4.98
CA SER A 56 14.43 -6.40 3.62
C SER A 56 15.82 -5.77 3.60
N ASN A 57 16.19 -5.05 4.65
CA ASN A 57 17.51 -4.45 4.80
C ASN A 57 18.65 -5.47 4.79
N GLN A 58 18.39 -6.75 5.06
CA GLN A 58 19.40 -7.82 5.03
C GLN A 58 19.78 -8.25 3.62
N PHE A 59 19.00 -7.84 2.63
CA PHE A 59 19.24 -8.07 1.21
C PHE A 59 20.00 -6.92 0.53
N LEU A 60 20.42 -5.92 1.31
CA LEU A 60 21.20 -4.79 0.85
C LEU A 60 22.59 -4.77 1.52
N ASP A 61 23.61 -4.47 0.73
CA ASP A 61 24.96 -4.18 1.21
C ASP A 61 25.08 -2.71 1.69
N GLU A 62 26.20 -2.38 2.33
CA GLU A 62 26.54 -1.00 2.76
C GLU A 62 26.45 0.04 1.63
N LYS A 63 26.56 -0.41 0.38
CA LYS A 63 26.41 0.40 -0.83
C LYS A 63 25.01 0.38 -1.45
N HIS A 64 24.00 -0.12 -0.72
CA HIS A 64 22.62 -0.32 -1.19
C HIS A 64 22.52 -1.19 -2.48
N GLN A 65 23.48 -2.11 -2.66
CA GLN A 65 23.42 -3.09 -3.73
C GLN A 65 22.77 -4.37 -3.24
N ARG A 66 21.93 -4.99 -4.08
CA ARG A 66 21.23 -6.23 -3.76
C ARG A 66 22.21 -7.37 -3.54
N THR A 67 22.10 -8.03 -2.41
CA THR A 67 22.93 -9.18 -2.03
C THR A 67 22.06 -10.40 -1.74
N THR A 68 22.69 -11.57 -1.81
CA THR A 68 22.05 -12.83 -1.46
C THR A 68 22.07 -13.01 0.05
N TYR A 69 20.90 -13.26 0.64
CA TYR A 69 20.80 -13.58 2.07
C TYR A 69 20.18 -14.96 2.27
N LYS A 70 20.83 -15.84 3.01
CA LYS A 70 20.43 -17.23 3.30
C LYS A 70 20.00 -18.07 2.09
N GLY A 71 20.52 -17.77 0.91
CA GLY A 71 20.18 -18.46 -0.32
C GLY A 71 18.97 -17.89 -1.05
N TYR A 72 18.49 -16.73 -0.64
CA TYR A 72 17.44 -15.97 -1.33
C TYR A 72 18.02 -14.69 -1.92
N LEU A 73 17.47 -14.26 -3.03
CA LEU A 73 17.82 -13.03 -3.75
C LEU A 73 16.56 -12.32 -4.21
N ILE A 74 16.57 -11.01 -4.20
CA ILE A 74 15.51 -10.18 -4.79
C ILE A 74 15.92 -9.87 -6.23
N ASP A 75 15.14 -10.36 -7.21
CA ASP A 75 15.35 -10.12 -8.63
C ASP A 75 15.09 -8.66 -9.05
N ASP A 76 15.47 -8.28 -10.27
CA ASP A 76 15.22 -6.97 -10.86
C ASP A 76 13.73 -6.62 -10.96
N HIS A 77 12.86 -7.62 -10.93
CA HIS A 77 11.40 -7.45 -10.87
C HIS A 77 10.84 -7.42 -9.44
N ASN A 78 11.69 -7.20 -8.42
CA ASN A 78 11.34 -7.19 -7.00
C ASN A 78 10.71 -8.50 -6.51
N LYS A 79 10.97 -9.62 -7.17
CA LYS A 79 10.52 -10.94 -6.75
C LYS A 79 11.61 -11.65 -5.99
N LEU A 80 11.21 -12.32 -4.93
CA LEU A 80 12.09 -13.18 -4.17
C LEU A 80 12.32 -14.48 -4.95
N ILE A 81 13.57 -14.81 -5.21
CA ILE A 81 13.99 -16.06 -5.87
C ILE A 81 14.97 -16.82 -4.99
N SER A 82 14.91 -18.15 -5.04
CA SER A 82 15.91 -19.00 -4.40
C SER A 82 17.11 -19.17 -5.30
N THR A 83 18.30 -19.14 -4.74
CA THR A 83 19.54 -19.46 -5.44
C THR A 83 19.58 -20.97 -5.80
N ASP A 84 18.97 -21.83 -4.98
CA ASP A 84 18.84 -23.25 -5.23
C ASP A 84 17.52 -23.53 -5.98
N LYS A 85 17.61 -24.04 -7.20
CA LYS A 85 16.46 -24.32 -8.08
C LYS A 85 15.52 -25.42 -7.54
N GLU A 86 15.98 -26.28 -6.65
CA GLU A 86 15.18 -27.34 -6.04
C GLU A 86 14.38 -26.87 -4.81
N HIS A 87 14.69 -25.68 -4.29
CA HIS A 87 14.06 -25.16 -3.08
C HIS A 87 12.73 -24.47 -3.41
N THR A 88 11.63 -25.15 -3.07
CA THR A 88 10.28 -24.62 -3.24
C THR A 88 9.86 -23.87 -1.98
N PHE A 89 9.48 -22.61 -2.13
CA PHE A 89 8.99 -21.76 -1.04
C PHE A 89 7.74 -20.99 -1.45
N CYS A 90 6.96 -20.58 -0.48
CA CYS A 90 5.82 -19.67 -0.63
C CYS A 90 6.22 -18.31 -0.07
N ASP A 91 6.14 -17.29 -0.89
CA ASP A 91 6.42 -15.91 -0.50
C ASP A 91 5.14 -15.26 0.04
N LEU A 92 5.18 -14.84 1.31
CA LEU A 92 4.13 -14.11 2.02
C LEU A 92 4.63 -12.74 2.48
N SER A 93 5.68 -12.23 1.83
CA SER A 93 6.32 -10.97 2.21
C SER A 93 5.34 -9.80 2.12
N ILE A 94 5.52 -8.85 3.03
CA ILE A 94 4.77 -7.60 3.01
C ILE A 94 5.50 -6.64 2.07
N THR A 95 4.87 -6.37 0.94
CA THR A 95 5.35 -5.39 -0.03
C THR A 95 4.82 -3.99 0.31
N LYS A 96 5.35 -2.96 -0.37
CA LYS A 96 4.92 -1.56 -0.25
C LYS A 96 3.40 -1.43 -0.42
N SER A 97 2.81 -2.09 -1.42
CA SER A 97 1.37 -2.04 -1.70
C SER A 97 0.55 -2.66 -0.58
N ILE A 98 0.97 -3.80 -0.05
CA ILE A 98 0.30 -4.46 1.08
C ILE A 98 0.41 -3.59 2.34
N ALA A 99 1.59 -3.04 2.62
CA ALA A 99 1.81 -2.16 3.77
C ALA A 99 0.94 -0.91 3.70
N SER A 100 0.87 -0.23 2.54
CA SER A 100 0.02 0.95 2.34
C SER A 100 -1.46 0.64 2.54
N MET A 101 -1.92 -0.51 2.02
CA MET A 101 -3.30 -0.98 2.19
C MET A 101 -3.63 -1.27 3.67
N MET A 102 -2.74 -1.88 4.42
CA MET A 102 -2.91 -2.12 5.86
C MET A 102 -2.96 -0.80 6.64
N ILE A 103 -2.07 0.13 6.35
CA ILE A 103 -2.03 1.44 6.98
C ILE A 103 -3.32 2.22 6.67
N SER A 104 -3.77 2.23 5.43
CA SER A 104 -5.02 2.90 5.05
C SER A 104 -6.24 2.33 5.79
N MET A 105 -6.28 1.00 5.98
CA MET A 105 -7.34 0.34 6.76
C MET A 105 -7.32 0.78 8.24
N VAL A 106 -6.14 0.85 8.85
CA VAL A 106 -5.99 1.32 10.24
C VAL A 106 -6.41 2.78 10.37
N ILE A 107 -5.93 3.65 9.47
CA ILE A 107 -6.28 5.08 9.45
C ILE A 107 -7.80 5.25 9.29
N LEU A 108 -8.42 4.54 8.34
CA LEU A 108 -9.86 4.58 8.13
C LEU A 108 -10.63 4.18 9.39
N THR A 109 -10.22 3.08 10.02
CA THR A 109 -10.85 2.61 11.25
C THR A 109 -10.76 3.64 12.36
N LEU A 110 -9.60 4.27 12.55
CA LEU A 110 -9.41 5.31 13.55
C LEU A 110 -10.27 6.55 13.26
N ILE A 111 -10.35 6.99 12.01
CA ILE A 111 -11.20 8.12 11.58
C ILE A 111 -12.66 7.83 11.88
N VAL A 112 -13.15 6.63 11.51
CA VAL A 112 -14.55 6.23 11.73
C VAL A 112 -14.87 6.16 13.22
N ILE A 113 -14.00 5.58 14.04
CA ILE A 113 -14.17 5.53 15.50
C ILE A 113 -14.18 6.92 16.10
N ALA A 114 -13.27 7.81 15.69
CA ALA A 114 -13.20 9.19 16.17
C ALA A 114 -14.46 9.98 15.78
N ALA A 115 -14.93 9.82 14.54
CA ALA A 115 -16.19 10.42 14.08
C ALA A 115 -17.37 9.93 14.92
N ALA A 116 -17.50 8.60 15.08
CA ALA A 116 -18.60 8.02 15.87
C ALA A 116 -18.63 8.53 17.32
N LYS A 117 -17.46 8.61 17.97
CA LYS A 117 -17.36 9.17 19.33
C LYS A 117 -17.80 10.64 19.39
N ARG A 118 -17.38 11.47 18.42
CA ARG A 118 -17.73 12.87 18.35
C ARG A 118 -19.24 13.09 18.18
N TYR A 119 -19.87 12.38 17.24
CA TYR A 119 -21.31 12.48 17.00
C TYR A 119 -22.14 11.94 18.18
N LYS A 120 -21.64 10.94 18.90
CA LYS A 120 -22.29 10.45 20.11
C LYS A 120 -22.27 11.46 21.24
N GLN A 121 -21.20 12.27 21.37
CA GLN A 121 -21.07 13.27 22.42
C GLN A 121 -21.92 14.53 22.17
N ASN A 122 -22.10 14.92 20.91
CA ASN A 122 -22.80 16.16 20.60
C ASN A 122 -23.50 16.09 19.23
N ILE A 123 -24.75 15.61 19.25
CA ILE A 123 -25.56 15.37 18.03
C ILE A 123 -25.87 16.68 17.28
N TYR A 124 -25.91 17.81 17.97
CA TYR A 124 -26.25 19.12 17.40
C TYR A 124 -25.01 19.99 17.06
N ALA A 125 -23.78 19.44 17.24
CA ALA A 125 -22.59 20.20 16.91
C ALA A 125 -22.47 20.37 15.41
N ILE A 126 -22.39 21.61 14.95
CA ILE A 126 -22.08 21.92 13.55
C ILE A 126 -20.63 21.47 13.28
N PRO A 127 -20.39 20.53 12.37
CA PRO A 127 -19.05 20.09 12.05
C PRO A 127 -18.29 21.19 11.32
N ARG A 128 -17.04 21.44 11.77
CA ARG A 128 -16.14 22.45 11.16
C ARG A 128 -14.80 21.80 10.80
N GLY A 129 -14.11 22.36 9.84
CA GLY A 129 -12.80 21.88 9.39
C GLY A 129 -12.87 20.47 8.82
N PHE A 130 -11.94 19.60 9.24
CA PHE A 130 -11.84 18.22 8.75
C PHE A 130 -13.14 17.40 8.90
N TRP A 131 -13.86 17.58 10.02
CA TRP A 131 -15.14 16.89 10.25
C TRP A 131 -16.24 17.36 9.31
N GLY A 132 -16.27 18.65 8.97
CA GLY A 132 -17.21 19.18 7.97
C GLY A 132 -16.90 18.65 6.58
N PHE A 133 -15.63 18.49 6.24
CA PHE A 133 -15.22 17.88 4.98
C PHE A 133 -15.65 16.41 4.91
N LEU A 134 -15.46 15.62 5.97
CA LEU A 134 -15.93 14.23 6.02
C LEU A 134 -17.45 14.14 5.86
N GLU A 135 -18.20 15.02 6.52
CA GLU A 135 -19.66 15.05 6.39
C GLU A 135 -20.10 15.37 4.97
N LEU A 136 -19.41 16.30 4.30
CA LEU A 136 -19.66 16.60 2.88
C LEU A 136 -19.53 15.36 2.00
N ILE A 137 -18.45 14.58 2.20
CA ILE A 137 -18.25 13.34 1.46
C ILE A 137 -19.33 12.31 1.80
N ILE A 138 -19.68 12.14 3.07
CA ILE A 138 -20.74 11.22 3.50
C ILE A 138 -22.08 11.60 2.86
N CYS A 139 -22.41 12.90 2.84
CA CYS A 139 -23.61 13.41 2.18
C CYS A 139 -23.57 13.20 0.68
N PHE A 140 -22.41 13.38 0.04
CA PHE A 140 -22.23 13.09 -1.38
C PHE A 140 -22.48 11.61 -1.67
N VAL A 141 -21.86 10.68 -0.96
CA VAL A 141 -22.09 9.24 -1.16
C VAL A 141 -23.56 8.87 -0.94
N ARG A 142 -24.21 9.48 0.06
CA ARG A 142 -25.64 9.22 0.32
C ARG A 142 -26.53 9.73 -0.80
N ASN A 143 -26.37 11.01 -1.17
CA ASN A 143 -27.31 11.70 -2.05
C ASN A 143 -27.10 11.36 -3.53
N GLU A 144 -25.82 11.27 -3.96
CA GLU A 144 -25.47 11.08 -5.37
C GLU A 144 -25.25 9.62 -5.75
N ILE A 145 -24.97 8.75 -4.77
CA ILE A 145 -24.70 7.34 -5.04
C ILE A 145 -25.78 6.44 -4.45
N ALA A 146 -26.00 6.51 -3.13
CA ALA A 146 -26.85 5.54 -2.46
C ALA A 146 -28.34 5.73 -2.78
N ILE A 147 -28.86 6.94 -2.66
CA ILE A 147 -30.29 7.21 -2.90
C ILE A 147 -30.71 6.95 -4.33
N PRO A 148 -29.99 7.43 -5.38
CA PRO A 148 -30.41 7.20 -6.76
C PRO A 148 -30.37 5.73 -7.18
N ASN A 149 -29.38 4.95 -6.68
CA ASN A 149 -29.16 3.57 -7.12
C ASN A 149 -29.89 2.52 -6.27
N ILE A 150 -30.10 2.78 -4.98
CA ILE A 150 -30.69 1.81 -4.03
C ILE A 150 -32.11 2.21 -3.64
N GLY A 151 -32.42 3.51 -3.72
CA GLY A 151 -33.69 4.07 -3.33
C GLY A 151 -33.79 4.49 -1.86
N ILE A 152 -34.72 5.40 -1.58
CA ILE A 152 -34.90 6.08 -0.30
C ILE A 152 -35.12 5.08 0.87
N LYS A 153 -35.85 3.99 0.62
CA LYS A 153 -36.22 3.03 1.69
C LYS A 153 -35.07 2.16 2.17
N MET A 154 -34.12 1.82 1.29
CA MET A 154 -33.08 0.81 1.58
C MET A 154 -31.68 1.37 1.72
N HIS A 155 -31.41 2.61 1.26
CA HIS A 155 -30.06 3.17 1.20
C HIS A 155 -29.35 3.16 2.56
N MET A 156 -30.06 3.44 3.67
CA MET A 156 -29.47 3.50 5.01
C MET A 156 -28.85 2.15 5.45
N ARG A 157 -29.42 1.04 5.01
CA ARG A 157 -28.89 -0.30 5.31
C ARG A 157 -27.54 -0.55 4.63
N PHE A 158 -27.34 -0.01 3.43
CA PHE A 158 -26.14 -0.20 2.63
C PHE A 158 -25.10 0.90 2.83
N MET A 159 -25.47 2.02 3.47
CA MET A 159 -24.56 3.15 3.72
C MET A 159 -23.24 2.76 4.39
N PRO A 160 -23.20 1.94 5.46
CA PRO A 160 -21.93 1.58 6.09
C PRO A 160 -20.99 0.87 5.10
N TYR A 161 -21.52 -0.03 4.29
CA TYR A 161 -20.76 -0.77 3.29
C TYR A 161 -20.24 0.17 2.17
N LEU A 162 -21.10 1.01 1.63
CA LEU A 162 -20.73 1.96 0.57
C LEU A 162 -19.67 2.96 1.05
N LEU A 163 -19.81 3.50 2.27
CA LEU A 163 -18.83 4.40 2.86
C LEU A 163 -17.50 3.71 3.10
N THR A 164 -17.51 2.48 3.60
CA THR A 164 -16.28 1.73 3.82
C THR A 164 -15.51 1.53 2.53
N ILE A 165 -16.19 1.06 1.46
CA ILE A 165 -15.55 0.86 0.15
C ILE A 165 -15.08 2.20 -0.42
N PHE A 166 -15.91 3.24 -0.38
CA PHE A 166 -15.56 4.55 -0.93
C PHE A 166 -14.31 5.11 -0.27
N PHE A 167 -14.30 5.18 1.07
CA PHE A 167 -13.15 5.72 1.80
C PHE A 167 -11.91 4.84 1.70
N PHE A 168 -12.08 3.52 1.65
CA PHE A 168 -10.97 2.60 1.47
C PHE A 168 -10.28 2.80 0.11
N ILE A 169 -11.06 2.86 -0.98
CA ILE A 169 -10.51 3.11 -2.32
C ILE A 169 -9.89 4.51 -2.37
N TRP A 170 -10.57 5.52 -1.83
CA TRP A 170 -10.09 6.89 -1.83
C TRP A 170 -8.76 7.06 -1.07
N LEU A 171 -8.65 6.47 0.13
CA LEU A 171 -7.42 6.49 0.90
C LEU A 171 -6.27 5.75 0.21
N ASN A 172 -6.55 4.57 -0.38
CA ASN A 172 -5.50 3.85 -1.11
C ASN A 172 -5.00 4.63 -2.32
N ASN A 173 -5.86 5.32 -3.05
CA ASN A 173 -5.45 6.21 -4.13
C ASN A 173 -4.59 7.38 -3.62
N LEU A 174 -4.94 7.96 -2.47
CA LEU A 174 -4.11 9.01 -1.84
C LEU A 174 -2.76 8.46 -1.39
N MET A 175 -2.72 7.27 -0.82
CA MET A 175 -1.46 6.61 -0.43
C MET A 175 -0.58 6.27 -1.65
N GLY A 176 -1.19 5.96 -2.80
CA GLY A 176 -0.46 5.71 -4.05
C GLY A 176 0.19 6.95 -4.67
N ILE A 177 -0.24 8.17 -4.27
CA ILE A 177 0.39 9.43 -4.69
C ILE A 177 1.65 9.72 -3.85
N LEU A 178 1.72 9.18 -2.63
CA LEU A 178 2.91 9.30 -1.80
C LEU A 178 4.04 8.45 -2.39
N PRO A 179 5.24 9.03 -2.52
CA PRO A 179 6.37 8.34 -3.14
C PRO A 179 6.83 7.11 -2.36
#